data_9140faeae3d2d17f256da15fb9f0f714
#
_entry.id   9140faeae3d2d17f256da15fb9f0f714
#
_cell.length_a   1.000
_cell.length_b   1.000
_cell.length_c   1.000
_cell.angle_alpha   90.00
_cell.angle_beta   90.00
_cell.angle_gamma   90.00
#
_symmetry.space_group_name_H-M   'P 1'
#
loop_
_entity.id
_entity.type
_entity.pdbx_description
1 polymer ?
#
loop_
_entity_poly.entity_id
_entity_poly.type
_entity_poly.pdbx_seq_one_letter_code
_entity_poly.pdbx_strand_id
1 'polypeptide(L)'
;MPVQGGEKIAHPLDEELAKQTGQKVYLVHRLDKDTSGLMLVAKTSAAANKWTKLIGSKEVEKEYIAVCIGTLPQKQGVINEDLVQHGQVKTAVTHYKVLEEKNVEWEGQTITLSKVSLVLQTGRMHQIRIHLAKQGCPIAGDDQHGNFKMNKILRKAAGIKHLQLFSVRLTIPLDGKNSTFVWDLNDTQIIDGLFVYR
;
A
#
# COMPACT_ATOMS: atom_id res chain seq x y z
N MET A 1 7.95 9.36 -0.95
CA MET A 1 9.42 9.52 -0.74
C MET A 1 10.11 8.17 -0.85
N PRO A 2 11.33 8.08 -1.41
CA PRO A 2 12.15 6.88 -1.33
C PRO A 2 12.46 6.54 0.13
N VAL A 3 12.43 5.25 0.48
CA VAL A 3 12.50 4.82 1.89
C VAL A 3 13.93 4.85 2.45
N GLN A 4 14.95 4.62 1.64
CA GLN A 4 16.37 4.66 2.05
C GLN A 4 17.22 5.48 1.10
N GLY A 5 18.21 6.18 1.67
CA GLY A 5 19.20 6.95 0.94
C GLY A 5 20.12 6.09 0.07
N GLY A 6 20.59 6.66 -1.03
CA GLY A 6 21.61 6.17 -1.92
C GLY A 6 22.13 7.35 -2.74
N GLU A 7 23.25 7.22 -3.44
CA GLU A 7 23.96 8.32 -4.12
C GLU A 7 23.10 9.22 -5.06
N LYS A 8 21.86 8.84 -5.35
CA LYS A 8 20.94 9.57 -6.26
C LYS A 8 19.60 9.97 -5.61
N ILE A 9 19.45 9.85 -4.29
CA ILE A 9 18.18 10.12 -3.59
C ILE A 9 18.33 11.40 -2.78
N ALA A 10 17.67 12.47 -3.20
CA ALA A 10 17.80 13.80 -2.62
C ALA A 10 17.20 13.96 -1.22
N HIS A 11 16.19 13.18 -0.84
CA HIS A 11 15.51 13.27 0.46
C HIS A 11 15.03 11.88 0.88
N PRO A 12 15.90 11.03 1.45
CA PRO A 12 15.49 9.74 1.96
C PRO A 12 14.68 9.88 3.25
N LEU A 13 13.71 8.99 3.44
CA LEU A 13 12.77 9.05 4.56
C LEU A 13 13.48 8.93 5.93
N ASP A 14 14.51 8.12 6.03
CA ASP A 14 15.29 7.94 7.26
C ASP A 14 15.99 9.24 7.71
N GLU A 15 16.54 10.03 6.79
CA GLU A 15 17.12 11.34 7.10
C GLU A 15 16.06 12.35 7.52
N GLU A 16 14.93 12.41 6.81
CA GLU A 16 13.84 13.32 7.17
C GLU A 16 13.24 13.00 8.54
N LEU A 17 13.05 11.73 8.84
CA LEU A 17 12.60 11.28 10.17
C LEU A 17 13.64 11.57 11.26
N ALA A 18 14.94 11.40 10.96
CA ALA A 18 16.01 11.74 11.90
C ALA A 18 16.00 13.22 12.24
N LYS A 19 15.78 14.11 11.25
CA LYS A 19 15.62 15.57 11.49
C LYS A 19 14.41 15.87 12.36
N GLN A 20 13.24 15.26 12.07
CA GLN A 20 12.01 15.48 12.82
C GLN A 20 12.08 14.97 14.25
N THR A 21 12.76 13.85 14.48
CA THR A 21 12.84 13.20 15.81
C THR A 21 14.04 13.66 16.63
N GLY A 22 14.96 14.41 16.03
CA GLY A 22 16.21 14.84 16.66
C GLY A 22 17.20 13.71 16.93
N GLN A 23 16.99 12.52 16.39
CA GLN A 23 17.83 11.34 16.59
C GLN A 23 17.83 10.42 15.39
N LYS A 24 18.87 9.60 15.28
CA LYS A 24 18.95 8.56 14.25
C LYS A 24 17.79 7.58 14.39
N VAL A 25 17.15 7.23 13.27
CA VAL A 25 16.11 6.22 13.17
C VAL A 25 16.56 5.07 12.26
N TYR A 26 15.91 3.93 12.42
CA TYR A 26 16.22 2.69 11.69
C TYR A 26 14.93 2.19 11.03
N LEU A 27 14.95 2.05 9.71
CA LEU A 27 13.84 1.50 8.96
C LEU A 27 13.88 -0.03 9.04
N VAL A 28 12.81 -0.64 9.51
CA VAL A 28 12.71 -2.10 9.70
C VAL A 28 11.88 -2.78 8.62
N HIS A 29 11.16 -2.00 7.84
CA HIS A 29 10.50 -2.40 6.59
C HIS A 29 10.36 -1.18 5.67
N ARG A 30 9.76 -1.38 4.51
CA ARG A 30 9.54 -0.31 3.53
C ARG A 30 8.11 -0.31 3.00
N LEU A 31 7.66 0.86 2.61
CA LEU A 31 6.55 1.06 1.68
C LEU A 31 7.11 1.36 0.29
N ASP A 32 6.33 1.13 -0.75
CA ASP A 32 6.70 1.59 -2.10
C ASP A 32 6.71 3.11 -2.13
N LYS A 33 7.45 3.72 -3.07
CA LYS A 33 7.68 5.17 -3.15
C LYS A 33 6.40 6.00 -3.04
N ASP A 34 5.32 5.55 -3.66
CA ASP A 34 4.06 6.28 -3.75
C ASP A 34 2.96 5.69 -2.84
N THR A 35 3.27 4.66 -2.05
CA THR A 35 2.38 4.13 -1.01
C THR A 35 2.45 5.03 0.20
N SER A 36 1.28 5.41 0.74
CA SER A 36 1.15 6.21 1.95
C SER A 36 0.74 5.37 3.16
N GLY A 37 0.82 5.95 4.36
CA GLY A 37 0.26 5.35 5.58
C GLY A 37 1.28 4.93 6.62
N LEU A 38 0.87 3.98 7.45
CA LEU A 38 1.61 3.55 8.64
C LEU A 38 2.90 2.81 8.28
N MET A 39 3.97 3.20 8.94
CA MET A 39 5.26 2.53 8.87
C MET A 39 5.89 2.41 10.27
N LEU A 40 6.41 1.23 10.60
CA LEU A 40 7.15 1.00 11.84
C LEU A 40 8.60 1.43 11.68
N VAL A 41 9.09 2.26 12.62
CA VAL A 41 10.45 2.77 12.65
C VAL A 41 11.05 2.51 14.03
N ALA A 42 12.29 2.06 14.10
CA ALA A 42 12.99 1.85 15.35
C ALA A 42 13.89 3.03 15.70
N LYS A 43 13.97 3.37 16.99
CA LYS A 43 14.83 4.46 17.49
C LYS A 43 16.22 3.97 17.96
N THR A 44 16.43 2.66 18.05
CA THR A 44 17.70 2.05 18.45
C THR A 44 18.01 0.85 17.55
N SER A 45 19.28 0.49 17.42
CA SER A 45 19.71 -0.69 16.66
C SER A 45 19.19 -1.99 17.27
N ALA A 46 19.08 -2.08 18.59
CA ALA A 46 18.51 -3.25 19.27
C ALA A 46 17.01 -3.42 18.93
N ALA A 47 16.24 -2.34 18.95
CA ALA A 47 14.83 -2.34 18.52
C ALA A 47 14.72 -2.69 17.03
N ALA A 48 15.61 -2.17 16.18
CA ALA A 48 15.61 -2.48 14.76
C ALA A 48 15.81 -3.99 14.52
N ASN A 49 16.76 -4.61 15.18
CA ASN A 49 17.01 -6.05 15.11
C ASN A 49 15.79 -6.86 15.57
N LYS A 50 15.15 -6.47 16.69
CA LYS A 50 13.92 -7.10 17.20
C LYS A 50 12.81 -7.04 16.15
N TRP A 51 12.49 -5.83 15.65
CA TRP A 51 11.38 -5.64 14.72
C TRP A 51 11.62 -6.27 13.35
N THR A 52 12.86 -6.26 12.85
CA THR A 52 13.19 -6.95 11.60
C THR A 52 12.94 -8.46 11.71
N LYS A 53 13.26 -9.08 12.85
CA LYS A 53 12.97 -10.51 13.10
C LYS A 53 11.47 -10.76 13.15
N LEU A 54 10.69 -9.97 13.90
CA LEU A 54 9.24 -10.10 14.04
C LEU A 54 8.49 -9.90 12.71
N ILE A 55 8.96 -8.98 11.87
CA ILE A 55 8.43 -8.80 10.51
C ILE A 55 8.77 -10.01 9.64
N GLY A 56 9.99 -10.53 9.74
CA GLY A 56 10.44 -11.71 9.00
C GLY A 56 9.71 -12.99 9.40
N SER A 57 9.38 -13.17 10.67
CA SER A 57 8.57 -14.29 11.20
C SER A 57 7.07 -14.11 11.00
N LYS A 58 6.63 -13.01 10.35
CA LYS A 58 5.22 -12.67 10.05
C LYS A 58 4.35 -12.43 11.31
N GLU A 59 4.96 -12.06 12.40
CA GLU A 59 4.27 -11.67 13.64
C GLU A 59 3.71 -10.25 13.60
N VAL A 60 4.08 -9.47 12.56
CA VAL A 60 3.55 -8.13 12.28
C VAL A 60 2.53 -8.23 11.16
N GLU A 61 1.26 -8.04 11.48
CA GLU A 61 0.20 -7.98 10.49
C GLU A 61 0.11 -6.58 9.88
N LYS A 62 -0.09 -6.52 8.57
CA LYS A 62 -0.20 -5.29 7.78
C LYS A 62 -1.45 -5.35 6.94
N GLU A 63 -2.35 -4.37 7.17
CA GLU A 63 -3.54 -4.19 6.35
C GLU A 63 -3.42 -2.92 5.51
N TYR A 64 -3.85 -3.04 4.26
CA TYR A 64 -3.84 -1.96 3.29
C TYR A 64 -5.25 -1.71 2.76
N ILE A 65 -5.49 -0.49 2.32
CA ILE A 65 -6.63 -0.14 1.50
C ILE A 65 -6.11 0.27 0.12
N ALA A 66 -6.75 -0.23 -0.93
CA ALA A 66 -6.52 0.20 -2.30
C ALA A 66 -7.83 0.64 -2.94
N VAL A 67 -7.75 1.64 -3.84
CA VAL A 67 -8.82 1.96 -4.79
C VAL A 67 -8.40 1.43 -6.15
N CYS A 68 -9.15 0.49 -6.69
CA CYS A 68 -8.85 -0.23 -7.91
C CYS A 68 -9.81 0.15 -9.04
N ILE A 69 -9.35 0.02 -10.27
CA ILE A 69 -10.14 0.25 -11.49
C ILE A 69 -10.76 -1.10 -11.91
N GLY A 70 -12.08 -1.17 -11.96
CA GLY A 70 -12.81 -2.40 -12.25
C GLY A 70 -13.27 -3.13 -11.00
N THR A 71 -13.66 -4.39 -11.17
CA THR A 71 -14.20 -5.26 -10.10
C THR A 71 -13.37 -6.53 -9.99
N LEU A 72 -13.24 -7.05 -8.78
CA LEU A 72 -12.65 -8.35 -8.53
C LEU A 72 -13.67 -9.47 -8.78
N PRO A 73 -13.23 -10.68 -9.17
CA PRO A 73 -14.15 -11.79 -9.48
C PRO A 73 -15.07 -12.20 -8.32
N GLN A 74 -14.58 -12.00 -7.09
CA GLN A 74 -15.30 -12.32 -5.85
C GLN A 74 -15.18 -11.15 -4.87
N LYS A 75 -16.15 -11.04 -3.96
CA LYS A 75 -16.13 -9.98 -2.92
C LYS A 75 -15.04 -10.18 -1.87
N GLN A 76 -14.52 -11.38 -1.73
CA GLN A 76 -13.36 -11.71 -0.90
C GLN A 76 -12.64 -12.94 -1.44
N GLY A 77 -11.35 -13.03 -1.20
CA GLY A 77 -10.57 -14.15 -1.68
C GLY A 77 -9.09 -14.08 -1.30
N VAL A 78 -8.33 -15.01 -1.86
CA VAL A 78 -6.89 -15.09 -1.69
C VAL A 78 -6.25 -15.14 -3.08
N ILE A 79 -5.34 -14.21 -3.33
CA ILE A 79 -4.47 -14.25 -4.51
C ILE A 79 -3.18 -14.95 -4.07
N ASN A 80 -2.98 -16.16 -4.54
CA ASN A 80 -1.79 -16.98 -4.31
C ASN A 80 -1.07 -17.19 -5.64
N GLU A 81 -0.28 -16.19 -6.03
CA GLU A 81 0.46 -16.18 -7.28
C GLU A 81 1.90 -15.77 -7.04
N ASP A 82 2.82 -16.57 -7.50
CA ASP A 82 4.24 -16.29 -7.39
C ASP A 82 4.66 -15.06 -8.20
N LEU A 83 5.63 -14.33 -7.65
CA LEU A 83 6.20 -13.15 -8.29
C LEU A 83 7.67 -13.38 -8.66
N VAL A 84 8.04 -12.97 -9.87
CA VAL A 84 9.45 -13.00 -10.29
C VAL A 84 10.14 -11.72 -9.82
N GLN A 85 11.17 -11.85 -9.01
CA GLN A 85 11.98 -10.75 -8.49
C GLN A 85 13.46 -11.09 -8.62
N HIS A 86 14.22 -10.22 -9.30
CA HIS A 86 15.65 -10.44 -9.56
C HIS A 86 15.94 -11.82 -10.19
N GLY A 87 15.10 -12.27 -11.13
CA GLY A 87 15.23 -13.56 -11.80
C GLY A 87 14.82 -14.78 -10.95
N GLN A 88 14.35 -14.59 -9.72
CA GLN A 88 13.90 -15.66 -8.83
C GLN A 88 12.38 -15.64 -8.65
N VAL A 89 11.78 -16.81 -8.69
CA VAL A 89 10.36 -17.01 -8.35
C VAL A 89 10.21 -16.97 -6.84
N LYS A 90 9.31 -16.12 -6.34
CA LYS A 90 9.04 -15.92 -4.91
C LYS A 90 7.55 -16.08 -4.64
N THR A 91 7.20 -17.00 -3.75
CA THR A 91 5.82 -17.17 -3.29
C THR A 91 5.26 -15.87 -2.74
N ALA A 92 4.06 -15.51 -3.20
CA ALA A 92 3.37 -14.32 -2.77
C ALA A 92 1.89 -14.61 -2.52
N VAL A 93 1.40 -14.21 -1.33
CA VAL A 93 0.01 -14.46 -0.90
C VAL A 93 -0.59 -13.17 -0.37
N THR A 94 -1.74 -12.77 -0.94
CA THR A 94 -2.50 -11.57 -0.57
C THR A 94 -3.96 -11.96 -0.33
N HIS A 95 -4.48 -11.73 0.87
CA HIS A 95 -5.90 -11.83 1.17
C HIS A 95 -6.57 -10.51 0.81
N TYR A 96 -7.78 -10.57 0.24
CA TYR A 96 -8.52 -9.36 -0.08
C TYR A 96 -10.01 -9.45 0.26
N LYS A 97 -10.61 -8.28 0.50
CA LYS A 97 -12.04 -8.10 0.67
C LYS A 97 -12.46 -6.79 0.00
N VAL A 98 -13.41 -6.86 -0.92
CA VAL A 98 -14.05 -5.69 -1.52
C VAL A 98 -14.97 -5.05 -0.48
N LEU A 99 -14.71 -3.81 -0.13
CA LEU A 99 -15.48 -3.07 0.86
C LEU A 99 -16.63 -2.30 0.23
N GLU A 100 -16.37 -1.70 -0.93
CA GLU A 100 -17.32 -0.83 -1.63
C GLU A 100 -16.99 -0.78 -3.12
N GLU A 101 -18.00 -0.58 -3.95
CA GLU A 101 -17.85 -0.32 -5.38
C GLU A 101 -18.66 0.92 -5.74
N LYS A 102 -18.08 1.80 -6.56
CA LYS A 102 -18.70 3.02 -7.05
C LYS A 102 -18.42 3.23 -8.53
N ASN A 103 -19.36 3.85 -9.21
CA ASN A 103 -19.22 4.22 -10.60
C ASN A 103 -18.87 5.71 -10.73
N VAL A 104 -17.95 6.00 -11.65
CA VAL A 104 -17.58 7.36 -12.08
C VAL A 104 -18.02 7.50 -13.53
N GLU A 105 -18.85 8.49 -13.80
CA GLU A 105 -19.26 8.83 -15.15
C GLU A 105 -18.29 9.87 -15.74
N TRP A 106 -17.76 9.60 -16.94
CA TRP A 106 -16.89 10.51 -17.66
C TRP A 106 -17.07 10.39 -19.16
N GLU A 107 -17.47 11.49 -19.82
CA GLU A 107 -17.65 11.57 -21.28
C GLU A 107 -18.44 10.37 -21.85
N GLY A 108 -19.55 10.00 -21.18
CA GLY A 108 -20.41 8.88 -21.56
C GLY A 108 -19.85 7.48 -21.28
N GLN A 109 -18.74 7.37 -20.53
CA GLN A 109 -18.18 6.11 -20.09
C GLN A 109 -18.39 5.94 -18.58
N THR A 110 -18.85 4.76 -18.16
CA THR A 110 -18.92 4.38 -16.76
C THR A 110 -17.64 3.64 -16.37
N ILE A 111 -16.94 4.14 -15.36
CA ILE A 111 -15.75 3.55 -14.78
C ILE A 111 -16.10 3.05 -13.38
N THR A 112 -16.05 1.73 -13.16
CA THR A 112 -16.23 1.17 -11.83
C THR A 112 -14.93 1.29 -11.03
N LEU A 113 -15.02 1.79 -9.81
CA LEU A 113 -13.94 1.79 -8.82
C LEU A 113 -14.31 0.88 -7.65
N SER A 114 -13.37 0.04 -7.22
CA SER A 114 -13.51 -0.84 -6.06
C SER A 114 -12.58 -0.41 -4.94
N LYS A 115 -13.11 -0.19 -3.74
CA LYS A 115 -12.34 -0.04 -2.50
C LYS A 115 -12.09 -1.42 -1.91
N VAL A 116 -10.83 -1.79 -1.77
CA VAL A 116 -10.42 -3.14 -1.40
C VAL A 116 -9.53 -3.09 -0.15
N SER A 117 -9.88 -3.88 0.88
CA SER A 117 -8.99 -4.17 2.01
C SER A 117 -8.10 -5.36 1.64
N LEU A 118 -6.82 -5.27 2.00
CA LEU A 118 -5.81 -6.27 1.69
C LEU A 118 -4.94 -6.58 2.90
N VAL A 119 -4.76 -7.86 3.20
CA VAL A 119 -3.85 -8.34 4.25
C VAL A 119 -2.74 -9.16 3.60
N LEU A 120 -1.50 -8.80 3.90
CA LEU A 120 -0.32 -9.44 3.33
C LEU A 120 0.17 -10.60 4.21
N GLN A 121 0.15 -11.82 3.67
CA GLN A 121 0.85 -12.96 4.27
C GLN A 121 2.34 -12.99 3.89
N THR A 122 2.70 -12.37 2.78
CA THR A 122 4.08 -12.17 2.29
C THR A 122 4.28 -10.71 1.93
N GLY A 123 5.53 -10.22 1.90
CA GLY A 123 5.84 -8.82 1.60
C GLY A 123 6.83 -8.69 0.44
N ARG A 124 6.44 -9.08 -0.78
CA ARG A 124 7.28 -8.94 -1.97
C ARG A 124 7.18 -7.53 -2.55
N MET A 125 8.20 -7.11 -3.28
CA MET A 125 8.20 -5.80 -3.94
C MET A 125 6.98 -5.66 -4.87
N HIS A 126 6.24 -4.57 -4.74
CA HIS A 126 5.01 -4.27 -5.50
C HIS A 126 3.94 -5.37 -5.46
N GLN A 127 3.94 -6.25 -4.44
CA GLN A 127 3.10 -7.44 -4.40
C GLN A 127 1.61 -7.13 -4.64
N ILE A 128 1.03 -6.21 -3.86
CA ILE A 128 -0.39 -5.85 -3.99
C ILE A 128 -0.67 -5.31 -5.39
N ARG A 129 0.18 -4.44 -5.90
CA ARG A 129 0.04 -3.77 -7.20
C ARG A 129 0.00 -4.78 -8.34
N ILE A 130 0.95 -5.73 -8.34
CA ILE A 130 1.05 -6.79 -9.35
C ILE A 130 -0.13 -7.75 -9.23
N HIS A 131 -0.48 -8.21 -8.03
CA HIS A 131 -1.58 -9.13 -7.81
C HIS A 131 -2.90 -8.56 -8.31
N LEU A 132 -3.25 -7.34 -7.93
CA LEU A 132 -4.49 -6.70 -8.37
C LEU A 132 -4.52 -6.42 -9.88
N ALA A 133 -3.39 -6.03 -10.47
CA ALA A 133 -3.28 -5.85 -11.92
C ALA A 133 -3.51 -7.16 -12.69
N LYS A 134 -2.95 -8.28 -12.22
CA LYS A 134 -3.16 -9.62 -12.80
C LYS A 134 -4.61 -10.10 -12.67
N GLN A 135 -5.32 -9.68 -11.63
CA GLN A 135 -6.76 -9.95 -11.47
C GLN A 135 -7.66 -9.04 -12.35
N GLY A 136 -7.06 -8.23 -13.23
CA GLY A 136 -7.81 -7.28 -14.06
C GLY A 136 -8.39 -6.07 -13.31
N CYS A 137 -7.97 -5.87 -12.07
CA CYS A 137 -8.44 -4.79 -11.19
C CYS A 137 -7.26 -3.94 -10.68
N PRO A 138 -6.49 -3.28 -11.59
CA PRO A 138 -5.29 -2.53 -11.23
C PRO A 138 -5.61 -1.33 -10.33
N ILE A 139 -4.66 -0.92 -9.50
CA ILE A 139 -4.82 0.22 -8.60
C ILE A 139 -4.90 1.52 -9.40
N ALA A 140 -5.83 2.39 -9.05
CA ALA A 140 -5.96 3.72 -9.62
C ALA A 140 -4.73 4.57 -9.29
N GLY A 141 -4.21 5.29 -10.29
CA GLY A 141 -3.02 6.12 -10.14
C GLY A 141 -1.69 5.35 -10.12
N ASP A 142 -1.71 4.04 -10.31
CA ASP A 142 -0.48 3.24 -10.44
C ASP A 142 0.19 3.51 -11.80
N ASP A 143 1.43 4.02 -11.75
CA ASP A 143 2.23 4.42 -12.91
C ASP A 143 3.12 3.30 -13.49
N GLN A 144 3.15 2.11 -12.86
CA GLN A 144 3.98 0.98 -13.28
C GLN A 144 3.16 -0.26 -13.63
N HIS A 145 2.14 -0.57 -12.83
CA HIS A 145 1.31 -1.77 -12.98
C HIS A 145 -0.16 -1.44 -13.28
N GLY A 146 -0.48 -0.15 -13.42
CA GLY A 146 -1.84 0.34 -13.59
C GLY A 146 -2.33 0.38 -15.03
N ASN A 147 -3.56 0.82 -15.19
CA ASN A 147 -4.15 1.13 -16.49
C ASN A 147 -3.89 2.60 -16.84
N PHE A 148 -2.86 2.86 -17.64
CA PHE A 148 -2.42 4.22 -17.97
C PHE A 148 -3.48 5.06 -18.68
N LYS A 149 -4.32 4.45 -19.55
CA LYS A 149 -5.41 5.13 -20.24
C LYS A 149 -6.45 5.59 -19.22
N MET A 150 -6.88 4.68 -18.35
CA MET A 150 -7.87 5.00 -17.32
C MET A 150 -7.32 5.97 -16.27
N ASN A 151 -6.04 5.89 -15.92
CA ASN A 151 -5.40 6.84 -15.00
C ASN A 151 -5.43 8.29 -15.54
N LYS A 152 -5.28 8.47 -16.87
CA LYS A 152 -5.45 9.82 -17.49
C LYS A 152 -6.88 10.35 -17.35
N ILE A 153 -7.87 9.48 -17.52
CA ILE A 153 -9.27 9.81 -17.35
C ILE A 153 -9.56 10.15 -15.89
N LEU A 154 -9.20 9.27 -14.97
CA LEU A 154 -9.44 9.44 -13.53
C LEU A 154 -8.74 10.68 -12.94
N ARG A 155 -7.60 11.08 -13.50
CA ARG A 155 -6.95 12.36 -13.14
C ARG A 155 -7.84 13.55 -13.42
N LYS A 156 -8.58 13.54 -14.54
CA LYS A 156 -9.50 14.63 -14.93
C LYS A 156 -10.85 14.50 -14.22
N ALA A 157 -11.44 13.30 -14.25
CA ALA A 157 -12.77 13.02 -13.75
C ALA A 157 -12.87 13.06 -12.21
N ALA A 158 -11.84 12.54 -11.52
CA ALA A 158 -11.87 12.32 -10.08
C ALA A 158 -10.66 12.92 -9.33
N GLY A 159 -9.76 13.65 -10.01
CA GLY A 159 -8.58 14.25 -9.40
C GLY A 159 -7.54 13.24 -8.91
N ILE A 160 -7.61 11.97 -9.30
CA ILE A 160 -6.67 10.92 -8.89
C ILE A 160 -5.32 11.11 -9.59
N LYS A 161 -4.33 11.63 -8.86
CA LYS A 161 -2.99 11.97 -9.38
C LYS A 161 -1.91 10.98 -8.96
N HIS A 162 -2.12 10.26 -7.87
CA HIS A 162 -1.13 9.40 -7.21
C HIS A 162 -1.70 8.01 -6.97
N LEU A 163 -0.81 7.05 -6.71
CA LEU A 163 -1.14 5.67 -6.36
C LEU A 163 -2.12 5.63 -5.18
N GLN A 164 -3.28 5.01 -5.39
CA GLN A 164 -4.31 4.85 -4.37
C GLN A 164 -4.09 3.56 -3.57
N LEU A 165 -2.96 3.49 -2.84
CA LEU A 165 -2.58 2.37 -1.97
C LEU A 165 -2.10 2.91 -0.62
N PHE A 166 -2.71 2.44 0.47
CA PHE A 166 -2.53 2.98 1.82
C PHE A 166 -2.32 1.86 2.82
N SER A 167 -1.25 1.93 3.62
CA SER A 167 -1.03 1.08 4.80
C SER A 167 -1.86 1.66 5.96
N VAL A 168 -2.99 1.03 6.28
CA VAL A 168 -3.98 1.61 7.21
C VAL A 168 -3.96 0.99 8.59
N ARG A 169 -3.42 -0.23 8.73
CA ARG A 169 -3.37 -0.91 10.03
C ARG A 169 -2.08 -1.70 10.18
N LEU A 170 -1.47 -1.57 11.35
CA LEU A 170 -0.36 -2.39 11.80
C LEU A 170 -0.71 -3.03 13.13
N THR A 171 -0.71 -4.36 13.20
CA THR A 171 -0.83 -5.10 14.46
C THR A 171 0.52 -5.71 14.79
N ILE A 172 1.07 -5.35 15.95
CA ILE A 172 2.41 -5.74 16.40
C ILE A 172 2.36 -6.38 17.78
N PRO A 173 3.20 -7.38 18.07
CA PRO A 173 3.36 -7.93 19.41
C PRO A 173 4.16 -6.95 20.27
N LEU A 174 3.51 -6.35 21.25
CA LEU A 174 4.10 -5.40 22.20
C LEU A 174 3.79 -5.85 23.63
N ASP A 175 4.84 -6.05 24.46
CA ASP A 175 4.73 -6.44 25.85
C ASP A 175 3.81 -7.65 26.13
N GLY A 176 3.94 -8.68 25.30
CA GLY A 176 3.18 -9.92 25.42
C GLY A 176 1.72 -9.84 24.93
N LYS A 177 1.30 -8.73 24.35
CA LYS A 177 -0.04 -8.51 23.77
C LYS A 177 0.06 -7.96 22.35
N ASN A 178 -0.95 -8.22 21.55
CA ASN A 178 -1.06 -7.58 20.25
C ASN A 178 -1.60 -6.16 20.39
N SER A 179 -0.83 -5.19 19.92
CA SER A 179 -1.21 -3.77 19.86
C SER A 179 -1.49 -3.40 18.42
N THR A 180 -2.64 -2.76 18.18
CA THR A 180 -3.08 -2.36 16.85
C THR A 180 -3.02 -0.84 16.71
N PHE A 181 -2.35 -0.38 15.68
CA PHE A 181 -2.28 1.01 15.25
C PHE A 181 -3.10 1.16 13.97
N VAL A 182 -3.96 2.15 13.93
CA VAL A 182 -4.84 2.42 12.80
C VAL A 182 -4.62 3.84 12.33
N TRP A 183 -4.50 4.01 11.02
CA TRP A 183 -4.59 5.31 10.38
C TRP A 183 -6.00 5.47 9.84
N ASP A 184 -6.74 6.42 10.39
CA ASP A 184 -8.09 6.71 9.94
C ASP A 184 -8.03 7.49 8.62
N LEU A 185 -8.61 6.92 7.59
CA LEU A 185 -8.73 7.54 6.27
C LEU A 185 -9.90 8.55 6.20
N ASN A 186 -10.62 8.81 7.31
CA ASN A 186 -11.75 9.74 7.34
C ASN A 186 -11.36 11.21 7.13
N ASP A 187 -10.07 11.57 7.24
CA ASP A 187 -9.54 12.87 6.80
C ASP A 187 -9.43 13.01 5.27
N THR A 188 -9.94 12.04 4.54
CA THR A 188 -9.91 12.03 3.10
C THR A 188 -11.09 12.81 2.55
N GLN A 189 -10.81 13.82 1.74
CA GLN A 189 -11.85 14.55 1.01
C GLN A 189 -12.57 13.60 0.05
N ILE A 190 -13.83 13.33 0.35
CA ILE A 190 -14.74 12.68 -0.60
C ILE A 190 -15.08 13.75 -1.63
N ILE A 191 -14.53 13.65 -2.84
CA ILE A 191 -14.90 14.50 -3.96
C ILE A 191 -16.05 13.80 -4.66
N ASP A 192 -17.24 14.43 -4.67
CA ASP A 192 -18.46 13.96 -5.36
C ASP A 192 -18.84 12.49 -5.06
N GLY A 193 -18.72 12.07 -3.80
CA GLY A 193 -19.07 10.70 -3.38
C GLY A 193 -18.04 9.63 -3.76
N LEU A 194 -16.91 10.01 -4.32
CA LEU A 194 -15.78 9.11 -4.59
C LEU A 194 -14.84 9.04 -3.39
N PHE A 195 -14.29 7.85 -3.15
CA PHE A 195 -13.24 7.64 -2.14
C PHE A 195 -11.86 7.93 -2.75
N VAL A 196 -11.57 9.21 -2.94
CA VAL A 196 -10.25 9.67 -3.39
C VAL A 196 -9.44 10.09 -2.17
N TYR A 197 -8.26 9.52 -2.01
CA TYR A 197 -7.33 9.84 -0.93
C TYR A 197 -6.21 10.72 -1.49
N ARG A 198 -5.92 11.82 -0.80
CA ARG A 198 -4.86 12.78 -1.17
C ARG A 198 -3.60 12.57 -0.34
#